data_5953cd3e0d6d99328b6ce8f38970bc1c
#
_entry.id   5953cd3e0d6d99328b6ce8f38970bc1c
#
_cell.length_a   1.000
_cell.length_b   1.000
_cell.length_c   1.000
_cell.angle_alpha   90.00
_cell.angle_beta   90.00
_cell.angle_gamma   90.00
#
_symmetry.space_group_name_H-M   'P 1'
#
loop_
_entity.id
_entity.type
_entity.pdbx_description
1 polymer ?
#
loop_
_entity_poly.entity_id
_entity_poly.type
_entity_poly.pdbx_seq_one_letter_code
_entity_poly.pdbx_strand_id
1 'polypeptide(L)'
;MKTFRVWLIAVLMAVGSALVAPVPASAAPYCGLVWGSLAKTDSAMSQAKVTNVRTGQHYCFDRLVVDLNGPVGGYTVRYVPQVTQDGSGLPVPLRGLAFLQITVNAPAYDDNGNATYNPANPNELTDVNGYQTFRQVAWAGSFEGYSSLGLGVRARLPFRVFTLAGPDTGSRLVVDVAHFW
;
A
#
# COMPACT_ATOMS: atom_id res chain seq x y z
N MET A 1 -29.89 -11.78 69.50
CA MET A 1 -28.48 -11.95 69.04
C MET A 1 -28.35 -12.88 67.84
N LYS A 2 -29.34 -13.63 67.37
CA LYS A 2 -29.26 -14.55 66.22
C LYS A 2 -29.48 -13.84 64.86
N THR A 3 -30.21 -12.74 64.82
CA THR A 3 -30.50 -11.98 63.56
C THR A 3 -29.34 -11.11 63.06
N PHE A 4 -28.46 -10.67 63.94
CA PHE A 4 -27.30 -9.84 63.58
C PHE A 4 -26.19 -10.59 62.85
N ARG A 5 -26.07 -11.92 63.08
CA ARG A 5 -25.06 -12.76 62.39
C ARG A 5 -25.43 -13.12 60.94
N VAL A 6 -26.73 -13.13 60.62
CA VAL A 6 -27.20 -13.45 59.25
C VAL A 6 -26.94 -12.27 58.29
N TRP A 7 -27.07 -11.03 58.79
CA TRP A 7 -26.80 -9.83 57.96
C TRP A 7 -25.31 -9.64 57.62
N LEU A 8 -24.42 -10.00 58.54
CA LEU A 8 -22.98 -9.91 58.30
C LEU A 8 -22.47 -10.90 57.21
N ILE A 9 -23.09 -12.07 57.12
CA ILE A 9 -22.74 -13.07 56.07
C ILE A 9 -23.25 -12.62 54.69
N ALA A 10 -24.45 -12.00 54.63
CA ALA A 10 -25.00 -11.50 53.36
C ALA A 10 -24.19 -10.33 52.77
N VAL A 11 -23.66 -9.44 53.65
CA VAL A 11 -22.81 -8.31 53.19
C VAL A 11 -21.43 -8.79 52.72
N LEU A 12 -20.88 -9.84 53.34
CA LEU A 12 -19.59 -10.40 52.91
C LEU A 12 -19.66 -11.14 51.52
N MET A 13 -20.82 -11.71 51.17
CA MET A 13 -20.99 -12.31 49.83
C MET A 13 -21.21 -11.30 48.70
N ALA A 14 -21.69 -10.09 49.00
CA ALA A 14 -21.92 -9.04 48.00
C ALA A 14 -20.62 -8.30 47.58
N VAL A 15 -19.55 -8.36 48.36
CA VAL A 15 -18.28 -7.69 48.07
C VAL A 15 -17.33 -8.55 47.23
N GLY A 16 -17.64 -9.85 47.09
CA GLY A 16 -16.80 -10.80 46.34
C GLY A 16 -16.98 -10.81 44.79
N SER A 17 -17.92 -10.03 44.25
CA SER A 17 -18.08 -9.85 42.82
C SER A 17 -17.11 -8.76 42.31
N ALA A 18 -15.80 -9.00 42.46
CA ALA A 18 -14.79 -8.13 41.89
C ALA A 18 -15.01 -8.07 40.38
N LEU A 19 -15.31 -6.88 39.89
CA LEU A 19 -15.42 -6.49 38.49
C LEU A 19 -14.17 -6.95 37.72
N VAL A 20 -14.23 -8.16 37.17
CA VAL A 20 -13.30 -8.56 36.11
C VAL A 20 -13.75 -7.80 34.86
N ALA A 21 -13.25 -6.57 34.71
CA ALA A 21 -13.43 -5.84 33.44
C ALA A 21 -12.82 -6.69 32.32
N PRO A 22 -13.57 -6.98 31.24
CA PRO A 22 -13.00 -7.66 30.11
C PRO A 22 -11.87 -6.80 29.54
N VAL A 23 -10.64 -7.30 29.62
CA VAL A 23 -9.51 -6.68 28.94
C VAL A 23 -9.78 -6.86 27.44
N PRO A 24 -9.86 -5.78 26.65
CA PRO A 24 -10.04 -5.92 25.21
C PRO A 24 -8.88 -6.75 24.64
N ALA A 25 -9.18 -7.92 24.11
CA ALA A 25 -8.21 -8.73 23.39
C ALA A 25 -7.84 -7.99 22.09
N SER A 26 -6.73 -7.27 22.08
CA SER A 26 -6.15 -6.73 20.86
C SER A 26 -5.44 -7.87 20.15
N ALA A 27 -5.98 -8.30 19.00
CA ALA A 27 -5.28 -9.24 18.14
C ALA A 27 -3.96 -8.61 17.68
N ALA A 28 -2.85 -9.34 17.82
CA ALA A 28 -1.57 -8.89 17.29
C ALA A 28 -1.69 -8.75 15.76
N PRO A 29 -1.22 -7.63 15.17
CA PRO A 29 -1.27 -7.45 13.73
C PRO A 29 -0.42 -8.50 13.03
N TYR A 30 -0.86 -8.95 11.84
CA TYR A 30 -0.14 -9.93 11.03
C TYR A 30 1.31 -9.45 10.77
N CYS A 31 2.30 -10.27 11.08
CA CYS A 31 3.73 -9.92 10.98
C CYS A 31 4.11 -8.59 11.69
N GLY A 32 3.35 -8.10 12.64
CA GLY A 32 3.58 -6.79 13.27
C GLY A 32 3.30 -5.59 12.35
N LEU A 33 2.59 -5.78 11.23
CA LEU A 33 2.31 -4.71 10.26
C LEU A 33 1.15 -3.83 10.72
N VAL A 34 1.40 -2.51 10.84
CA VAL A 34 0.41 -1.51 11.29
C VAL A 34 0.11 -0.46 10.21
N TRP A 35 0.16 -0.83 8.93
CA TRP A 35 0.20 0.14 7.83
C TRP A 35 -1.14 0.79 7.48
N GLY A 36 -2.27 0.14 7.64
CA GLY A 36 -3.57 0.64 7.19
C GLY A 36 -3.72 0.75 5.67
N SER A 37 -4.94 1.06 5.20
CA SER A 37 -5.31 1.10 3.77
C SER A 37 -5.75 2.47 3.25
N LEU A 38 -5.51 3.55 4.02
CA LEU A 38 -5.80 4.92 3.58
C LEU A 38 -4.73 5.42 2.60
N ALA A 39 -5.09 6.43 1.80
CA ALA A 39 -4.18 7.06 0.85
C ALA A 39 -2.88 7.55 1.50
N LYS A 40 -1.78 7.46 0.75
CA LYS A 40 -0.46 7.95 1.13
C LYS A 40 0.04 8.88 0.04
N THR A 41 0.40 10.10 0.42
CA THR A 41 0.74 11.16 -0.52
C THR A 41 1.96 11.95 -0.04
N ASP A 42 2.76 12.39 -1.01
CA ASP A 42 3.76 13.43 -0.90
C ASP A 42 3.63 14.31 -2.15
N SER A 43 3.56 15.63 -2.00
CA SER A 43 3.27 16.55 -3.10
C SER A 43 4.50 17.10 -3.83
N ALA A 44 5.71 16.77 -3.38
CA ALA A 44 6.93 17.24 -4.03
C ALA A 44 6.97 16.81 -5.51
N MET A 45 7.56 17.64 -6.37
CA MET A 45 7.82 17.29 -7.78
C MET A 45 9.27 16.83 -7.95
N SER A 46 9.52 15.97 -8.94
CA SER A 46 10.85 15.49 -9.27
C SER A 46 11.26 15.88 -10.67
N GLN A 47 12.55 16.20 -10.85
CA GLN A 47 13.21 16.28 -12.16
C GLN A 47 13.69 14.92 -12.65
N ALA A 48 13.69 13.91 -11.78
CA ALA A 48 14.02 12.53 -12.15
C ALA A 48 12.99 11.95 -13.11
N LYS A 49 13.41 10.93 -13.86
CA LYS A 49 12.57 10.21 -14.81
C LYS A 49 12.36 8.78 -14.32
N VAL A 50 11.17 8.23 -14.51
CA VAL A 50 10.91 6.81 -14.30
C VAL A 50 11.69 6.01 -15.35
N THR A 51 12.41 4.98 -14.91
CA THR A 51 13.28 4.15 -15.78
C THR A 51 12.92 2.67 -15.75
N ASN A 52 12.29 2.19 -14.67
CA ASN A 52 11.94 0.78 -14.57
C ASN A 52 10.82 0.55 -13.53
N VAL A 53 10.13 -0.58 -13.68
CA VAL A 53 9.15 -1.10 -12.72
C VAL A 53 9.43 -2.58 -12.50
N ARG A 54 9.48 -2.98 -11.24
CA ARG A 54 9.75 -4.38 -10.85
C ARG A 54 8.99 -4.75 -9.60
N THR A 55 8.84 -6.04 -9.36
CA THR A 55 8.15 -6.58 -8.19
C THR A 55 9.01 -7.61 -7.45
N GLY A 56 8.66 -7.91 -6.22
CA GLY A 56 9.28 -8.94 -5.40
C GLY A 56 8.33 -9.47 -4.33
N GLN A 57 8.45 -10.77 -4.03
CA GLN A 57 7.74 -11.42 -2.94
C GLN A 57 8.55 -11.34 -1.64
N HIS A 58 7.87 -11.09 -0.53
CA HIS A 58 8.40 -11.16 0.81
C HIS A 58 7.48 -12.02 1.68
N TYR A 59 7.96 -12.48 2.82
CA TYR A 59 7.20 -13.36 3.69
C TYR A 59 5.86 -12.77 4.17
N CYS A 60 5.79 -11.45 4.39
CA CYS A 60 4.61 -10.77 4.96
C CYS A 60 3.89 -9.86 3.98
N PHE A 61 4.46 -9.56 2.81
CA PHE A 61 3.95 -8.60 1.83
C PHE A 61 4.53 -8.85 0.45
N ASP A 62 3.84 -8.39 -0.58
CA ASP A 62 4.40 -8.25 -1.93
C ASP A 62 4.84 -6.80 -2.14
N ARG A 63 5.92 -6.59 -2.90
CA ARG A 63 6.57 -5.31 -3.14
C ARG A 63 6.52 -4.92 -4.61
N LEU A 64 6.12 -3.68 -4.87
CA LEU A 64 6.31 -2.98 -6.14
C LEU A 64 7.41 -1.92 -5.95
N VAL A 65 8.29 -1.80 -6.94
CA VAL A 65 9.36 -0.80 -6.96
C VAL A 65 9.30 -0.06 -8.29
N VAL A 66 9.27 1.26 -8.23
CA VAL A 66 9.48 2.14 -9.37
C VAL A 66 10.87 2.75 -9.24
N ASP A 67 11.75 2.49 -10.20
CA ASP A 67 13.12 3.00 -10.24
C ASP A 67 13.15 4.34 -10.99
N LEU A 68 13.90 5.31 -10.46
CA LEU A 68 14.10 6.63 -11.02
C LEU A 68 15.60 6.94 -11.18
N ASN A 69 15.96 7.73 -12.21
CA ASN A 69 17.35 8.13 -12.46
C ASN A 69 17.84 9.32 -11.61
N GLY A 70 17.08 9.75 -10.63
CA GLY A 70 17.38 10.83 -9.71
C GLY A 70 16.51 10.74 -8.45
N PRO A 71 16.51 11.75 -7.56
CA PRO A 71 15.72 11.71 -6.33
C PRO A 71 14.23 11.59 -6.59
N VAL A 72 13.53 10.72 -5.86
CA VAL A 72 12.06 10.70 -5.85
C VAL A 72 11.57 12.05 -5.29
N GLY A 73 10.67 12.71 -6.03
CA GLY A 73 9.91 13.83 -5.52
C GLY A 73 8.76 13.35 -4.64
N GLY A 74 7.57 13.38 -5.18
CA GLY A 74 6.36 12.97 -4.49
C GLY A 74 5.64 11.81 -5.16
N TYR A 75 4.52 11.46 -4.56
CA TYR A 75 3.66 10.38 -5.04
C TYR A 75 2.25 10.49 -4.48
N THR A 76 1.31 9.82 -5.12
CA THR A 76 -0.01 9.52 -4.57
C THR A 76 -0.30 8.04 -4.77
N VAL A 77 -0.53 7.30 -3.68
CA VAL A 77 -0.93 5.89 -3.72
C VAL A 77 -2.24 5.71 -2.96
N ARG A 78 -3.27 5.23 -3.64
CA ARG A 78 -4.60 5.09 -3.05
C ARG A 78 -5.40 3.96 -3.70
N TYR A 79 -6.29 3.35 -2.94
CA TYR A 79 -7.32 2.49 -3.49
C TYR A 79 -8.36 3.32 -4.26
N VAL A 80 -8.70 2.83 -5.46
CA VAL A 80 -9.69 3.44 -6.36
C VAL A 80 -10.70 2.37 -6.82
N PRO A 81 -11.92 2.76 -7.20
CA PRO A 81 -12.86 1.82 -7.83
C PRO A 81 -12.38 1.34 -9.19
N GLN A 82 -11.65 2.19 -9.92
CA GLN A 82 -11.11 1.92 -11.24
C GLN A 82 -9.83 2.74 -11.42
N VAL A 83 -8.78 2.13 -11.98
CA VAL A 83 -7.58 2.85 -12.42
C VAL A 83 -7.86 3.51 -13.75
N THR A 84 -7.38 4.73 -13.93
CA THR A 84 -7.51 5.48 -15.18
C THR A 84 -6.16 5.95 -15.69
N GLN A 85 -6.05 6.09 -16.99
CA GLN A 85 -4.87 6.66 -17.65
C GLN A 85 -4.74 8.14 -17.33
N ASP A 86 -3.50 8.60 -17.14
CA ASP A 86 -3.20 10.03 -17.08
C ASP A 86 -3.50 10.69 -18.43
N GLY A 87 -4.01 11.92 -18.38
CA GLY A 87 -4.38 12.72 -19.57
C GLY A 87 -5.71 12.32 -20.20
N SER A 88 -5.87 11.07 -20.64
CA SER A 88 -7.10 10.63 -21.33
C SER A 88 -8.26 10.28 -20.40
N GLY A 89 -7.98 9.87 -19.16
CA GLY A 89 -8.97 9.36 -18.21
C GLY A 89 -9.55 7.98 -18.58
N LEU A 90 -9.04 7.33 -19.62
CA LEU A 90 -9.54 6.03 -20.06
C LEU A 90 -9.27 4.95 -18.99
N PRO A 91 -10.21 4.01 -18.80
CA PRO A 91 -10.03 2.92 -17.84
C PRO A 91 -8.86 2.02 -18.19
N VAL A 92 -8.12 1.59 -17.17
CA VAL A 92 -7.10 0.54 -17.26
C VAL A 92 -7.66 -0.73 -16.63
N PRO A 93 -8.02 -1.74 -17.43
CA PRO A 93 -8.53 -3.02 -16.91
C PRO A 93 -7.47 -3.73 -16.08
N LEU A 94 -7.85 -4.21 -14.90
CA LEU A 94 -6.96 -4.92 -13.98
C LEU A 94 -7.66 -6.16 -13.41
N ARG A 95 -6.89 -7.23 -13.28
CA ARG A 95 -7.29 -8.40 -12.48
C ARG A 95 -7.16 -8.06 -11.00
N GLY A 96 -8.03 -8.65 -10.18
CA GLY A 96 -8.04 -8.46 -8.72
C GLY A 96 -9.41 -8.07 -8.21
N LEU A 97 -9.51 -7.95 -6.88
CA LEU A 97 -10.74 -7.54 -6.20
C LEU A 97 -10.63 -6.14 -5.58
N ALA A 98 -9.43 -5.55 -5.61
CA ALA A 98 -9.19 -4.15 -5.24
C ALA A 98 -8.03 -3.60 -6.08
N PHE A 99 -8.03 -2.28 -6.29
CA PHE A 99 -7.10 -1.62 -7.20
C PHE A 99 -6.42 -0.45 -6.51
N LEU A 100 -5.09 -0.45 -6.51
CA LEU A 100 -4.28 0.70 -6.13
C LEU A 100 -3.90 1.46 -7.41
N GLN A 101 -4.19 2.75 -7.45
CA GLN A 101 -3.58 3.67 -8.39
C GLN A 101 -2.35 4.28 -7.72
N ILE A 102 -1.22 4.18 -8.40
CA ILE A 102 0.08 4.65 -7.94
C ILE A 102 0.50 5.73 -8.92
N THR A 103 0.51 6.98 -8.50
CA THR A 103 0.99 8.12 -9.28
C THR A 103 2.31 8.58 -8.69
N VAL A 104 3.35 8.62 -9.52
CA VAL A 104 4.68 9.16 -9.20
C VAL A 104 4.78 10.55 -9.81
N ASN A 105 5.21 11.55 -9.03
CA ASN A 105 5.39 12.92 -9.49
C ASN A 105 6.74 13.04 -10.25
N ALA A 106 6.90 12.23 -11.26
CA ALA A 106 8.06 12.16 -12.16
C ALA A 106 7.62 11.63 -13.53
N PRO A 107 8.06 12.22 -14.64
CA PRO A 107 7.73 11.75 -15.98
C PRO A 107 8.48 10.46 -16.33
N ALA A 108 7.95 9.71 -17.30
CA ALA A 108 8.61 8.57 -17.93
C ALA A 108 9.13 8.93 -19.34
N TYR A 109 9.49 10.19 -19.55
CA TYR A 109 10.10 10.72 -20.77
C TYR A 109 11.15 11.79 -20.44
N ASP A 110 12.13 11.96 -21.33
CA ASP A 110 13.17 12.97 -21.22
C ASP A 110 12.70 14.36 -21.71
N ASP A 111 13.58 15.34 -21.64
CA ASP A 111 13.26 16.72 -22.03
C ASP A 111 13.09 16.90 -23.55
N ASN A 112 13.43 15.88 -24.35
CA ASN A 112 13.21 15.82 -25.80
C ASN A 112 11.91 15.03 -26.14
N GLY A 113 11.18 14.53 -25.15
CA GLY A 113 9.98 13.72 -25.32
C GLY A 113 10.26 12.23 -25.59
N ASN A 114 11.52 11.77 -25.53
CA ASN A 114 11.82 10.35 -25.69
C ASN A 114 11.45 9.58 -24.42
N ALA A 115 10.81 8.42 -24.57
CA ALA A 115 10.45 7.59 -23.44
C ALA A 115 11.70 7.11 -22.68
N THR A 116 11.74 7.32 -21.37
CA THR A 116 12.75 6.77 -20.45
C THR A 116 12.30 5.43 -19.85
N TYR A 117 10.99 5.17 -19.89
CA TYR A 117 10.39 3.87 -19.59
C TYR A 117 9.35 3.52 -20.65
N ASN A 118 9.59 2.42 -21.37
CA ASN A 118 8.71 1.91 -22.42
C ASN A 118 8.54 0.40 -22.24
N PRO A 119 7.54 -0.05 -21.47
CA PRO A 119 7.34 -1.47 -21.21
C PRO A 119 6.91 -2.23 -22.48
N ALA A 120 7.44 -3.44 -22.67
CA ALA A 120 7.08 -4.30 -23.79
C ALA A 120 5.60 -4.70 -23.78
N ASN A 121 5.02 -4.85 -22.60
CA ASN A 121 3.59 -5.07 -22.41
C ASN A 121 3.06 -4.12 -21.35
N PRO A 122 2.34 -3.06 -21.73
CA PRO A 122 1.81 -2.08 -20.76
C PRO A 122 0.73 -2.67 -19.84
N ASN A 123 0.11 -3.79 -20.20
CA ASN A 123 -0.89 -4.43 -19.35
C ASN A 123 -0.27 -5.41 -18.33
N GLU A 124 0.96 -5.83 -18.50
CA GLU A 124 1.66 -6.80 -17.65
C GLU A 124 3.12 -6.35 -17.50
N LEU A 125 3.36 -5.37 -16.61
CA LEU A 125 4.70 -4.79 -16.43
C LEU A 125 5.69 -5.78 -15.84
N THR A 126 5.19 -6.72 -15.02
CA THR A 126 5.99 -7.74 -14.34
C THR A 126 5.16 -9.02 -14.20
N ASP A 127 5.81 -10.17 -14.18
CA ASP A 127 5.15 -11.42 -13.85
C ASP A 127 4.91 -11.50 -12.33
N VAL A 128 3.65 -11.56 -11.95
CA VAL A 128 3.19 -11.70 -10.56
C VAL A 128 2.47 -13.03 -10.31
N ASN A 129 2.67 -14.03 -11.18
CA ASN A 129 2.14 -15.36 -10.95
C ASN A 129 2.73 -15.95 -9.64
N GLY A 130 1.86 -16.56 -8.83
CA GLY A 130 2.24 -17.10 -7.53
C GLY A 130 2.39 -16.09 -6.40
N TYR A 131 2.21 -14.79 -6.66
CA TYR A 131 2.20 -13.77 -5.60
C TYR A 131 0.98 -13.93 -4.69
N GLN A 132 1.15 -13.71 -3.38
CA GLN A 132 0.03 -13.87 -2.44
C GLN A 132 -0.99 -12.74 -2.56
N THR A 133 -0.56 -11.51 -2.84
CA THR A 133 -1.42 -10.33 -2.88
C THR A 133 -1.57 -9.77 -4.28
N PHE A 134 -0.48 -9.62 -5.05
CA PHE A 134 -0.53 -9.02 -6.39
C PHE A 134 -1.25 -9.92 -7.39
N ARG A 135 -1.98 -9.31 -8.32
CA ARG A 135 -2.71 -10.00 -9.40
C ARG A 135 -2.34 -9.46 -10.77
N GLN A 136 -1.92 -8.21 -10.86
CA GLN A 136 -1.49 -7.57 -12.11
C GLN A 136 -0.83 -6.24 -11.79
N VAL A 137 0.18 -5.87 -12.58
CA VAL A 137 0.75 -4.52 -12.61
C VAL A 137 0.64 -4.01 -14.03
N ALA A 138 -0.05 -2.88 -14.23
CA ALA A 138 -0.26 -2.29 -15.54
C ALA A 138 0.21 -0.84 -15.58
N TRP A 139 0.63 -0.40 -16.76
CA TRP A 139 0.97 0.99 -17.03
C TRP A 139 -0.30 1.80 -17.30
N ALA A 140 -0.43 2.93 -16.62
CA ALA A 140 -1.54 3.85 -16.82
C ALA A 140 -1.13 5.17 -17.49
N GLY A 141 0.10 5.24 -17.99
CA GLY A 141 0.58 6.37 -18.78
C GLY A 141 1.53 7.30 -18.03
N SER A 142 2.08 8.25 -18.80
CA SER A 142 2.86 9.37 -18.28
C SER A 142 2.43 10.64 -18.99
N PHE A 143 2.02 11.65 -18.24
CA PHE A 143 1.50 12.90 -18.77
C PHE A 143 1.77 14.08 -17.81
N GLU A 144 2.14 15.23 -18.33
CA GLU A 144 2.39 16.49 -17.58
C GLU A 144 3.29 16.33 -16.34
N GLY A 145 4.34 15.52 -16.45
CA GLY A 145 5.30 15.32 -15.36
C GLY A 145 4.91 14.25 -14.33
N TYR A 146 3.81 13.56 -14.56
CA TYR A 146 3.36 12.44 -13.72
C TYR A 146 3.47 11.12 -14.48
N SER A 147 3.65 10.05 -13.76
CA SER A 147 3.56 8.68 -14.28
C SER A 147 2.67 7.84 -13.38
N SER A 148 1.71 7.14 -13.96
CA SER A 148 0.76 6.33 -13.22
C SER A 148 0.83 4.85 -13.57
N LEU A 149 0.59 4.03 -12.55
CA LEU A 149 0.50 2.58 -12.63
C LEU A 149 -0.78 2.11 -11.92
N GLY A 150 -1.35 1.03 -12.42
CA GLY A 150 -2.39 0.27 -11.76
C GLY A 150 -1.85 -1.00 -11.15
N LEU A 151 -2.16 -1.24 -9.88
CA LEU A 151 -1.85 -2.48 -9.19
C LEU A 151 -3.14 -3.17 -8.76
N GLY A 152 -3.46 -4.27 -9.43
CA GLY A 152 -4.53 -5.16 -9.03
C GLY A 152 -4.10 -6.08 -7.90
N VAL A 153 -4.89 -6.13 -6.83
CA VAL A 153 -4.61 -6.94 -5.64
C VAL A 153 -5.81 -7.82 -5.28
N ARG A 154 -5.56 -8.90 -4.51
CA ARG A 154 -6.61 -9.86 -4.15
C ARG A 154 -7.71 -9.31 -3.26
N ALA A 155 -7.42 -8.24 -2.49
CA ALA A 155 -8.37 -7.58 -1.59
C ALA A 155 -7.84 -6.19 -1.20
N ARG A 156 -8.68 -5.35 -0.59
CA ARG A 156 -8.22 -4.10 0.03
C ARG A 156 -7.45 -4.43 1.31
N LEU A 157 -6.13 -4.41 1.22
CA LEU A 157 -5.18 -4.78 2.28
C LEU A 157 -4.37 -3.57 2.76
N PRO A 158 -3.76 -3.63 3.94
CA PRO A 158 -2.83 -2.61 4.40
C PRO A 158 -1.65 -2.46 3.45
N PHE A 159 -1.20 -1.23 3.24
CA PHE A 159 0.00 -0.96 2.44
C PHE A 159 0.82 0.18 3.03
N ARG A 160 2.10 0.22 2.70
CA ARG A 160 2.99 1.34 2.97
C ARG A 160 3.68 1.82 1.71
N VAL A 161 4.10 3.07 1.72
CA VAL A 161 4.88 3.70 0.66
C VAL A 161 6.07 4.38 1.31
N PHE A 162 7.25 4.25 0.70
CA PHE A 162 8.47 4.91 1.14
C PHE A 162 9.45 5.02 -0.02
N THR A 163 10.44 5.88 0.15
CA THR A 163 11.49 6.09 -0.83
C THR A 163 12.82 5.55 -0.35
N LEU A 164 13.65 5.09 -1.28
CA LEU A 164 15.02 4.65 -1.02
C LEU A 164 15.97 5.36 -1.98
N ALA A 165 17.07 5.89 -1.49
CA ALA A 165 18.15 6.38 -2.31
C ALA A 165 18.94 5.24 -2.95
N GLY A 166 19.60 5.52 -4.09
CA GLY A 166 20.46 4.58 -4.82
C GLY A 166 19.69 3.57 -5.71
N PRO A 167 20.43 2.77 -6.52
CA PRO A 167 21.90 2.84 -6.68
C PRO A 167 22.33 4.16 -7.34
N ASP A 168 23.58 4.50 -7.20
CA ASP A 168 24.21 5.72 -7.73
C ASP A 168 23.42 7.00 -7.38
N THR A 169 23.14 7.85 -8.37
CA THR A 169 22.32 9.06 -8.21
C THR A 169 20.81 8.79 -8.26
N GLY A 170 20.42 7.55 -8.54
CA GLY A 170 19.03 7.14 -8.66
C GLY A 170 18.31 7.00 -7.32
N SER A 171 17.04 6.67 -7.41
CA SER A 171 16.18 6.41 -6.26
C SER A 171 15.03 5.45 -6.61
N ARG A 172 14.29 5.05 -5.62
CA ARG A 172 13.19 4.09 -5.76
C ARG A 172 11.98 4.54 -4.95
N LEU A 173 10.82 4.54 -5.58
CA LEU A 173 9.56 4.54 -4.86
C LEU A 173 9.18 3.07 -4.61
N VAL A 174 8.90 2.74 -3.36
CA VAL A 174 8.55 1.39 -2.92
C VAL A 174 7.13 1.38 -2.38
N VAL A 175 6.32 0.43 -2.88
CA VAL A 175 4.96 0.17 -2.39
C VAL A 175 4.89 -1.28 -1.92
N ASP A 176 4.72 -1.50 -0.64
CA ASP A 176 4.51 -2.82 -0.05
C ASP A 176 3.02 -3.00 0.28
N VAL A 177 2.43 -4.12 -0.14
CA VAL A 177 1.04 -4.47 0.22
C VAL A 177 1.06 -5.75 1.03
N ALA A 178 0.54 -5.70 2.24
CA ALA A 178 0.50 -6.82 3.17
C ALA A 178 -0.28 -8.01 2.61
N HIS A 179 0.05 -9.22 3.07
CA HIS A 179 -0.72 -10.41 2.71
C HIS A 179 -2.06 -10.47 3.49
N PHE A 180 -2.11 -9.94 4.71
CA PHE A 180 -3.31 -9.95 5.57
C PHE A 180 -3.42 -8.64 6.37
N TRP A 181 -4.55 -8.49 7.04
CA TRP A 181 -4.80 -7.44 8.05
C TRP A 181 -4.13 -7.81 9.38
#